data_36f58594383a4217e6aaa55e70b8319e
#
_entry.id   36f58594383a4217e6aaa55e70b8319e
#
_cell.length_a   1.000
_cell.length_b   1.000
_cell.length_c   1.000
_cell.angle_alpha   90.00
_cell.angle_beta   90.00
_cell.angle_gamma   90.00
#
_symmetry.space_group_name_H-M   'P 1'
#
loop_
_entity.id
_entity.type
_entity.pdbx_description
1 polymer ?
#
loop_
_entity_poly.entity_id
_entity_poly.type
_entity_poly.pdbx_seq_one_letter_code
_entity_poly.pdbx_strand_id
1 'polypeptide(L)'
;MSVRRLPTGSIVYGNLPRGCRLCQEGLKTVIFLTGLCPLRCFYCPLGAERKNRDVIFVNEANTDEPRLVEVTVFEVLRSASRGASLTGGEPLVQLKRAVEVIRGLKERFGASFHIHLYTSGVPLTREAVQSLADAGLDELRIHAPFDILEDRLKLVREYNDKLDLGLEYPSLPGGEEALAKVIDLAEKYELQFVNLNELEFTETNYSSLLLRGYRMKKDYRSARSSRGTALKVIQMAEKKMYSVAVHFCPVAVKDYQQTGLRYYRTATLVSKPHQLVTDEGTTLELEYTELKHEAGEVAHYYPPGVLHFFLIDIMSRGRVVERAPLLNWMSVEETPV
;
A
#
# COMPACT_ATOMS: atom_id res chain seq x y z
N MET A 1 -25.74 6.23 -9.58
CA MET A 1 -24.37 5.71 -9.79
C MET A 1 -24.49 4.35 -10.47
N SER A 2 -23.43 3.86 -11.15
CA SER A 2 -23.43 2.54 -11.79
C SER A 2 -22.17 1.76 -11.45
N VAL A 3 -22.26 0.43 -11.50
CA VAL A 3 -21.10 -0.47 -11.31
C VAL A 3 -20.19 -0.41 -12.52
N ARG A 4 -18.89 -0.21 -12.29
CA ARG A 4 -17.85 -0.16 -13.32
C ARG A 4 -16.72 -1.12 -12.97
N ARG A 5 -16.11 -1.71 -14.00
CA ARG A 5 -14.86 -2.48 -13.86
C ARG A 5 -13.71 -1.63 -14.37
N LEU A 6 -12.65 -1.54 -13.59
CA LEU A 6 -11.45 -0.83 -13.98
C LEU A 6 -10.44 -1.77 -14.65
N PRO A 7 -9.55 -1.27 -15.51
CA PRO A 7 -8.49 -2.09 -16.13
C PRO A 7 -7.63 -2.87 -15.14
N THR A 8 -7.46 -2.34 -13.93
CA THR A 8 -6.73 -2.95 -12.82
C THR A 8 -7.42 -4.18 -12.21
N GLY A 9 -8.63 -4.52 -12.68
CA GLY A 9 -9.45 -5.60 -12.12
C GLY A 9 -10.34 -5.20 -10.95
N SER A 10 -10.21 -3.97 -10.46
CA SER A 10 -11.10 -3.39 -9.45
C SER A 10 -12.54 -3.26 -9.95
N ILE A 11 -13.50 -3.33 -9.02
CA ILE A 11 -14.92 -3.11 -9.29
C ILE A 11 -15.40 -1.95 -8.41
N VAL A 12 -16.05 -0.98 -8.98
CA VAL A 12 -16.45 0.25 -8.29
C VAL A 12 -17.90 0.57 -8.56
N TYR A 13 -18.67 0.83 -7.52
CA TYR A 13 -19.94 1.52 -7.55
C TYR A 13 -19.74 2.93 -6.99
N GLY A 14 -20.11 3.95 -7.73
CA GLY A 14 -19.85 5.35 -7.37
C GLY A 14 -18.43 5.83 -7.73
N ASN A 15 -17.89 6.71 -6.90
CA ASN A 15 -16.57 7.31 -7.12
C ASN A 15 -15.47 6.60 -6.32
N LEU A 16 -14.34 6.39 -6.97
CA LEU A 16 -13.16 5.84 -6.29
C LEU A 16 -12.59 6.89 -5.33
N PRO A 17 -12.36 6.55 -4.04
CA PRO A 17 -11.74 7.45 -3.07
C PRO A 17 -10.38 7.95 -3.56
N ARG A 18 -9.98 9.16 -3.14
CA ARG A 18 -8.72 9.76 -3.60
C ARG A 18 -7.50 8.90 -3.26
N GLY A 19 -7.46 8.35 -2.04
CA GLY A 19 -6.38 7.43 -1.65
C GLY A 19 -6.30 6.18 -2.53
N CYS A 20 -7.44 5.62 -2.97
CA CYS A 20 -7.48 4.48 -3.88
C CYS A 20 -7.05 4.85 -5.31
N ARG A 21 -7.40 6.04 -5.81
CA ARG A 21 -6.91 6.54 -7.11
C ARG A 21 -5.39 6.63 -7.13
N LEU A 22 -4.80 7.28 -6.12
CA LEU A 22 -3.35 7.39 -5.98
C LEU A 22 -2.67 6.02 -5.86
N CYS A 23 -3.32 5.06 -5.18
CA CYS A 23 -2.83 3.68 -5.10
C CYS A 23 -2.78 3.02 -6.48
N GLN A 24 -3.85 3.13 -7.27
CA GLN A 24 -3.91 2.54 -8.61
C GLN A 24 -2.96 3.20 -9.62
N GLU A 25 -2.55 4.43 -9.38
CA GLU A 25 -1.57 5.17 -10.18
C GLU A 25 -0.12 4.95 -9.69
N GLY A 26 0.08 4.16 -8.63
CA GLY A 26 1.39 3.98 -7.97
C GLY A 26 1.96 5.27 -7.36
N LEU A 27 1.10 6.27 -7.10
CA LEU A 27 1.47 7.62 -6.61
C LEU A 27 1.36 7.76 -5.09
N LYS A 28 1.50 6.65 -4.36
CA LYS A 28 1.30 6.61 -2.92
C LYS A 28 2.48 5.98 -2.19
N THR A 29 3.06 6.70 -1.24
CA THR A 29 4.01 6.18 -0.27
C THR A 29 3.26 5.44 0.84
N VAL A 30 3.73 4.27 1.22
CA VAL A 30 3.15 3.45 2.30
C VAL A 30 4.03 3.56 3.54
N ILE A 31 3.45 4.00 4.65
CA ILE A 31 4.14 4.17 5.92
C ILE A 31 3.57 3.17 6.91
N PHE A 32 4.36 2.16 7.24
CA PHE A 32 4.05 1.16 8.25
C PHE A 32 4.56 1.66 9.60
N LEU A 33 3.65 2.16 10.44
CA LEU A 33 4.01 2.85 11.68
C LEU A 33 4.39 1.91 12.83
N THR A 34 3.78 0.74 12.87
CA THR A 34 4.02 -0.29 13.91
C THR A 34 3.34 -1.59 13.53
N GLY A 35 3.87 -2.71 13.97
CA GLY A 35 3.19 -4.01 13.86
C GLY A 35 2.35 -4.39 15.09
N LEU A 36 2.35 -3.55 16.13
CA LEU A 36 1.53 -3.75 17.32
C LEU A 36 0.05 -3.59 16.97
N CYS A 37 -0.81 -4.47 17.49
CA CYS A 37 -2.26 -4.41 17.28
C CYS A 37 -2.98 -5.08 18.45
N PRO A 38 -4.05 -4.46 19.00
CA PRO A 38 -4.87 -5.10 20.04
C PRO A 38 -5.76 -6.24 19.52
N LEU A 39 -5.96 -6.33 18.19
CA LEU A 39 -6.77 -7.35 17.56
C LEU A 39 -5.95 -8.57 17.11
N ARG A 40 -6.64 -9.71 17.01
CA ARG A 40 -6.08 -10.99 16.52
C ARG A 40 -6.90 -11.53 15.36
N CYS A 41 -7.04 -10.73 14.31
CA CYS A 41 -7.81 -11.12 13.12
C CYS A 41 -7.21 -12.38 12.49
N PHE A 42 -8.03 -13.41 12.27
CA PHE A 42 -7.58 -14.68 11.69
C PHE A 42 -7.09 -14.55 10.23
N TYR A 43 -7.50 -13.49 9.55
CA TYR A 43 -7.15 -13.16 8.17
C TYR A 43 -6.01 -12.11 8.06
N CYS A 44 -5.41 -11.71 9.18
CA CYS A 44 -4.38 -10.67 9.17
C CYS A 44 -3.21 -11.04 8.25
N PRO A 45 -2.90 -10.21 7.22
CA PRO A 45 -1.89 -10.56 6.20
C PRO A 45 -0.46 -10.14 6.59
N LEU A 46 -0.25 -9.57 7.77
CA LEU A 46 1.08 -9.09 8.18
C LEU A 46 2.09 -10.24 8.29
N GLY A 47 3.27 -10.06 7.69
CA GLY A 47 4.38 -10.99 7.79
C GLY A 47 4.92 -11.15 9.22
N ALA A 48 5.58 -12.27 9.50
CA ALA A 48 6.07 -12.61 10.83
C ALA A 48 7.10 -11.61 11.37
N GLU A 49 7.87 -10.98 10.47
CA GLU A 49 8.89 -9.98 10.81
C GLU A 49 8.30 -8.65 11.28
N ARG A 50 7.01 -8.40 10.99
CA ARG A 50 6.30 -7.16 11.34
C ARG A 50 5.23 -7.36 12.39
N LYS A 51 4.53 -8.49 12.38
CA LYS A 51 3.39 -8.77 13.25
C LYS A 51 3.77 -8.77 14.73
N ASN A 52 3.05 -7.99 15.55
CA ASN A 52 3.27 -7.82 16.99
C ASN A 52 4.67 -7.25 17.36
N ARG A 53 5.33 -6.56 16.42
CA ARG A 53 6.61 -5.90 16.67
C ARG A 53 6.47 -4.40 16.46
N ASP A 54 7.11 -3.58 17.29
CA ASP A 54 7.19 -2.14 17.04
C ASP A 54 8.35 -1.87 16.08
N VAL A 55 8.08 -2.04 14.79
CA VAL A 55 8.99 -1.80 13.68
C VAL A 55 8.36 -0.82 12.70
N ILE A 56 9.19 0.00 12.06
CA ILE A 56 8.74 1.07 11.17
C ILE A 56 9.33 0.83 9.78
N PHE A 57 8.46 0.97 8.75
CA PHE A 57 8.89 0.93 7.37
C PHE A 57 8.25 2.06 6.57
N VAL A 58 9.01 2.67 5.69
CA VAL A 58 8.51 3.58 4.67
C VAL A 58 8.72 2.92 3.32
N ASN A 59 7.64 2.55 2.67
CA ASN A 59 7.68 1.59 1.57
C ASN A 59 8.39 0.30 2.03
N GLU A 60 9.57 -0.03 1.47
CA GLU A 60 10.40 -1.16 1.85
C GLU A 60 11.56 -0.78 2.79
N ALA A 61 11.79 0.52 3.00
CA ALA A 61 12.89 1.00 3.83
C ALA A 61 12.56 0.86 5.33
N ASN A 62 13.35 0.07 6.06
CA ASN A 62 13.28 0.05 7.52
C ASN A 62 13.86 1.35 8.09
N THR A 63 13.24 1.91 9.11
CA THR A 63 13.70 3.13 9.78
C THR A 63 13.37 3.11 11.27
N ASP A 64 13.86 4.09 12.00
CA ASP A 64 13.54 4.37 13.39
C ASP A 64 12.69 5.65 13.52
N GLU A 65 12.14 5.87 14.72
CA GLU A 65 11.25 6.99 14.97
C GLU A 65 11.93 8.36 14.75
N PRO A 66 13.18 8.62 15.20
CA PRO A 66 13.85 9.91 14.99
C PRO A 66 14.03 10.28 13.51
N ARG A 67 14.18 9.30 12.62
CA ARG A 67 14.38 9.53 11.18
C ARG A 67 13.13 9.34 10.34
N LEU A 68 12.01 8.98 10.95
CA LEU A 68 10.79 8.59 10.22
C LEU A 68 10.30 9.67 9.26
N VAL A 69 10.20 10.93 9.70
CA VAL A 69 9.75 12.03 8.84
C VAL A 69 10.74 12.27 7.70
N GLU A 70 12.04 12.29 7.99
CA GLU A 70 13.10 12.48 6.99
C GLU A 70 13.07 11.38 5.91
N VAL A 71 13.07 10.12 6.33
CA VAL A 71 13.00 8.96 5.42
C VAL A 71 11.71 8.99 4.60
N THR A 72 10.60 9.38 5.23
CA THR A 72 9.31 9.50 4.52
C THR A 72 9.38 10.58 3.43
N VAL A 73 9.90 11.76 3.76
CA VAL A 73 10.08 12.84 2.78
C VAL A 73 10.97 12.39 1.63
N PHE A 74 12.07 11.71 1.93
CA PHE A 74 12.98 11.19 0.93
C PHE A 74 12.30 10.17 0.00
N GLU A 75 11.56 9.20 0.55
CA GLU A 75 10.81 8.19 -0.21
C GLU A 75 9.70 8.83 -1.07
N VAL A 76 9.00 9.85 -0.57
CA VAL A 76 8.02 10.62 -1.36
C VAL A 76 8.66 11.29 -2.56
N LEU A 77 9.81 11.95 -2.37
CA LEU A 77 10.51 12.66 -3.43
C LEU A 77 11.04 11.71 -4.51
N ARG A 78 11.73 10.63 -4.12
CA ARG A 78 12.34 9.70 -5.07
C ARG A 78 11.31 8.85 -5.83
N SER A 79 10.11 8.64 -5.29
CA SER A 79 9.01 7.93 -5.97
C SER A 79 8.01 8.88 -6.63
N ALA A 80 8.21 10.21 -6.53
CA ALA A 80 7.28 11.25 -6.96
C ALA A 80 5.84 10.99 -6.49
N SER A 81 5.68 10.51 -5.26
CA SER A 81 4.37 10.25 -4.67
C SER A 81 3.58 11.55 -4.45
N ARG A 82 2.27 11.48 -4.62
CA ARG A 82 1.32 12.60 -4.41
C ARG A 82 0.43 12.40 -3.19
N GLY A 83 0.70 11.38 -2.41
CA GLY A 83 0.02 11.09 -1.17
C GLY A 83 0.69 9.95 -0.41
N ALA A 84 0.25 9.77 0.83
CA ALA A 84 0.74 8.73 1.72
C ALA A 84 -0.41 7.95 2.37
N SER A 85 -0.12 6.73 2.79
CA SER A 85 -1.00 5.93 3.65
C SER A 85 -0.26 5.53 4.91
N LEU A 86 -0.86 5.82 6.06
CA LEU A 86 -0.40 5.37 7.37
C LEU A 86 -1.09 4.05 7.69
N THR A 87 -0.32 2.99 7.83
CA THR A 87 -0.80 1.63 8.05
C THR A 87 0.06 0.92 9.09
N GLY A 88 -0.26 -0.34 9.36
CA GLY A 88 0.48 -1.16 10.31
C GLY A 88 -0.35 -2.32 10.84
N GLY A 89 -0.07 -2.71 12.08
CA GLY A 89 -1.00 -3.47 12.89
C GLY A 89 -2.18 -2.58 13.30
N GLU A 90 -1.91 -1.64 14.22
CA GLU A 90 -2.84 -0.57 14.60
C GLU A 90 -2.05 0.75 14.76
N PRO A 91 -2.09 1.63 13.76
CA PRO A 91 -1.35 2.90 13.80
C PRO A 91 -1.63 3.78 15.02
N LEU A 92 -2.85 3.77 15.54
CA LEU A 92 -3.22 4.62 16.68
C LEU A 92 -2.64 4.16 18.02
N VAL A 93 -2.05 2.97 18.10
CA VAL A 93 -1.22 2.58 19.25
C VAL A 93 0.01 3.51 19.37
N GLN A 94 0.44 4.06 18.23
CA GLN A 94 1.52 5.04 18.11
C GLN A 94 0.99 6.39 17.61
N LEU A 95 -0.07 6.91 18.26
CA LEU A 95 -0.76 8.15 17.83
C LEU A 95 0.20 9.34 17.65
N LYS A 96 1.14 9.54 18.58
CA LYS A 96 2.13 10.63 18.48
C LYS A 96 2.94 10.54 17.19
N ARG A 97 3.46 9.35 16.91
CA ARG A 97 4.21 9.05 15.68
C ARG A 97 3.38 9.32 14.42
N ALA A 98 2.09 8.93 14.42
CA ALA A 98 1.17 9.21 13.31
C ALA A 98 0.99 10.73 13.11
N VAL A 99 0.74 11.48 14.18
CA VAL A 99 0.55 12.94 14.15
C VAL A 99 1.80 13.66 13.64
N GLU A 100 2.99 13.28 14.10
CA GLU A 100 4.27 13.86 13.67
C GLU A 100 4.51 13.66 12.16
N VAL A 101 4.28 12.45 11.66
CA VAL A 101 4.41 12.15 10.23
C VAL A 101 3.42 12.97 9.39
N ILE A 102 2.15 13.04 9.81
CA ILE A 102 1.13 13.81 9.09
C ILE A 102 1.53 15.28 9.01
N ARG A 103 1.90 15.90 10.15
CA ARG A 103 2.36 17.30 10.20
C ARG A 103 3.57 17.53 9.31
N GLY A 104 4.62 16.71 9.46
CA GLY A 104 5.84 16.86 8.67
C GLY A 104 5.58 16.74 7.16
N LEU A 105 4.69 15.85 6.73
CA LEU A 105 4.31 15.74 5.32
C LEU A 105 3.49 16.94 4.84
N LYS A 106 2.55 17.42 5.64
CA LYS A 106 1.74 18.62 5.31
C LYS A 106 2.59 19.89 5.26
N GLU A 107 3.51 20.06 6.18
CA GLU A 107 4.48 21.17 6.18
C GLU A 107 5.37 21.14 4.94
N ARG A 108 5.83 19.95 4.54
CA ARG A 108 6.77 19.80 3.41
C ARG A 108 6.12 19.87 2.03
N PHE A 109 4.92 19.30 1.87
CA PHE A 109 4.26 19.10 0.56
C PHE A 109 2.96 19.89 0.41
N GLY A 110 2.52 20.58 1.47
CA GLY A 110 1.32 21.40 1.46
C GLY A 110 0.01 20.61 1.65
N ALA A 111 -1.09 21.34 1.80
CA ALA A 111 -2.42 20.80 2.09
C ALA A 111 -2.95 19.84 1.00
N SER A 112 -2.50 20.00 -0.24
CA SER A 112 -2.94 19.15 -1.36
C SER A 112 -2.32 17.74 -1.37
N PHE A 113 -1.28 17.49 -0.59
CA PHE A 113 -0.69 16.15 -0.43
C PHE A 113 -1.64 15.28 0.39
N HIS A 114 -2.23 14.27 -0.25
CA HIS A 114 -3.28 13.46 0.37
C HIS A 114 -2.72 12.43 1.35
N ILE A 115 -3.23 12.42 2.57
CA ILE A 115 -2.84 11.47 3.61
C ILE A 115 -4.06 10.74 4.13
N HIS A 116 -4.03 9.40 4.14
CA HIS A 116 -5.03 8.61 4.82
C HIS A 116 -4.41 7.64 5.84
N LEU A 117 -5.22 7.30 6.85
CA LEU A 117 -4.81 6.42 7.94
C LEU A 117 -5.81 5.28 8.10
N TYR A 118 -5.29 4.07 8.32
CA TYR A 118 -6.07 2.89 8.67
C TYR A 118 -6.10 2.70 10.19
N THR A 119 -7.24 2.31 10.74
CA THR A 119 -7.36 1.95 12.16
C THR A 119 -8.40 0.84 12.36
N SER A 120 -8.15 0.01 13.36
CA SER A 120 -9.15 -0.94 13.88
C SER A 120 -10.27 -0.25 14.68
N GLY A 121 -10.14 1.04 14.95
CA GLY A 121 -11.08 1.79 15.78
C GLY A 121 -11.01 1.47 17.28
N VAL A 122 -10.30 0.42 17.70
CA VAL A 122 -10.22 0.06 19.14
C VAL A 122 -9.61 1.19 19.96
N PRO A 123 -8.43 1.76 19.62
CA PRO A 123 -7.84 2.88 20.37
C PRO A 123 -8.36 4.25 19.94
N LEU A 124 -9.39 4.32 19.09
CA LEU A 124 -9.92 5.60 18.62
C LEU A 124 -10.69 6.32 19.73
N THR A 125 -10.21 7.51 20.10
CA THR A 125 -10.82 8.40 21.09
C THR A 125 -11.10 9.77 20.46
N ARG A 126 -11.84 10.61 21.18
CA ARG A 126 -12.07 12.01 20.79
C ARG A 126 -10.74 12.75 20.55
N GLU A 127 -9.81 12.61 21.47
CA GLU A 127 -8.50 13.26 21.42
C GLU A 127 -7.69 12.77 20.21
N ALA A 128 -7.82 11.48 19.86
CA ALA A 128 -7.17 10.93 18.68
C ALA A 128 -7.77 11.52 17.39
N VAL A 129 -9.09 11.59 17.27
CA VAL A 129 -9.77 12.21 16.11
C VAL A 129 -9.34 13.65 15.94
N GLN A 130 -9.36 14.43 17.03
CA GLN A 130 -8.97 15.85 17.01
C GLN A 130 -7.51 16.02 16.62
N SER A 131 -6.60 15.25 17.25
CA SER A 131 -5.15 15.33 16.97
C SER A 131 -4.81 14.99 15.53
N LEU A 132 -5.48 14.01 14.94
CA LEU A 132 -5.31 13.64 13.54
C LEU A 132 -5.84 14.72 12.58
N ALA A 133 -7.00 15.29 12.89
CA ALA A 133 -7.58 16.37 12.11
C ALA A 133 -6.71 17.64 12.17
N ASP A 134 -6.26 18.05 13.35
CA ASP A 134 -5.37 19.21 13.56
C ASP A 134 -4.00 19.02 12.88
N ALA A 135 -3.56 17.76 12.75
CA ALA A 135 -2.35 17.44 11.99
C ALA A 135 -2.55 17.53 10.48
N GLY A 136 -3.79 17.55 10.00
CA GLY A 136 -4.14 17.64 8.58
C GLY A 136 -4.42 16.31 7.90
N LEU A 137 -4.86 15.27 8.64
CA LEU A 137 -5.32 14.03 8.02
C LEU A 137 -6.50 14.30 7.07
N ASP A 138 -6.46 13.77 5.85
CA ASP A 138 -7.53 13.94 4.86
C ASP A 138 -8.61 12.85 4.96
N GLU A 139 -8.20 11.60 5.20
CA GLU A 139 -9.11 10.45 5.11
C GLU A 139 -8.81 9.42 6.21
N LEU A 140 -9.83 9.01 6.95
CA LEU A 140 -9.74 7.95 7.96
C LEU A 140 -10.46 6.69 7.47
N ARG A 141 -9.79 5.54 7.56
CA ARG A 141 -10.31 4.23 7.17
C ARG A 141 -10.45 3.32 8.37
N ILE A 142 -11.66 2.95 8.70
CA ILE A 142 -11.96 2.14 9.87
C ILE A 142 -12.23 0.69 9.47
N HIS A 143 -11.54 -0.23 10.16
CA HIS A 143 -11.76 -1.67 10.14
C HIS A 143 -12.10 -2.15 11.55
N ALA A 144 -13.23 -1.76 12.09
CA ALA A 144 -13.61 -2.09 13.45
C ALA A 144 -14.33 -3.45 13.56
N PRO A 145 -14.20 -4.16 14.71
CA PRO A 145 -15.14 -5.21 15.07
C PRO A 145 -16.59 -4.69 15.02
N PHE A 146 -17.53 -5.56 14.60
CA PHE A 146 -18.92 -5.14 14.35
C PHE A 146 -19.64 -4.59 15.58
N ASP A 147 -19.29 -5.09 16.75
CA ASP A 147 -19.87 -4.70 18.05
C ASP A 147 -19.53 -3.26 18.47
N ILE A 148 -18.41 -2.71 17.98
CA ILE A 148 -17.99 -1.33 18.28
C ILE A 148 -18.10 -0.40 17.06
N LEU A 149 -18.37 -0.92 15.86
CA LEU A 149 -18.29 -0.15 14.62
C LEU A 149 -19.17 1.10 14.67
N GLU A 150 -20.46 0.93 15.01
CA GLU A 150 -21.40 2.04 15.00
C GLU A 150 -21.02 3.15 15.99
N ASP A 151 -20.50 2.80 17.16
CA ASP A 151 -20.05 3.79 18.15
C ASP A 151 -18.81 4.56 17.66
N ARG A 152 -17.91 3.89 16.90
CA ARG A 152 -16.76 4.57 16.29
C ARG A 152 -17.16 5.53 15.18
N LEU A 153 -18.19 5.18 14.39
CA LEU A 153 -18.72 6.09 13.38
C LEU A 153 -19.36 7.33 14.01
N LYS A 154 -20.18 7.15 15.04
CA LYS A 154 -20.76 8.26 15.83
C LYS A 154 -19.66 9.16 16.38
N LEU A 155 -18.65 8.58 17.03
CA LEU A 155 -17.54 9.31 17.60
C LEU A 155 -16.86 10.21 16.56
N VAL A 156 -16.51 9.69 15.38
CA VAL A 156 -15.80 10.49 14.36
C VAL A 156 -16.71 11.60 13.84
N ARG A 157 -17.99 11.30 13.52
CA ARG A 157 -18.93 12.30 13.01
C ARG A 157 -19.26 13.40 14.00
N GLU A 158 -19.30 13.08 15.29
CA GLU A 158 -19.53 14.08 16.35
C GLU A 158 -18.39 15.09 16.45
N TYR A 159 -17.13 14.65 16.29
CA TYR A 159 -15.97 15.51 16.50
C TYR A 159 -15.31 16.05 15.23
N ASN A 160 -15.57 15.45 14.09
CA ASN A 160 -15.09 15.97 12.80
C ASN A 160 -15.95 15.51 11.62
N ASP A 161 -16.81 16.38 11.15
CA ASP A 161 -17.70 16.16 9.99
C ASP A 161 -16.98 16.35 8.64
N LYS A 162 -15.81 16.99 8.62
CA LYS A 162 -15.05 17.31 7.41
C LYS A 162 -14.05 16.24 7.00
N LEU A 163 -13.67 15.36 7.93
CA LEU A 163 -12.76 14.26 7.67
C LEU A 163 -13.42 13.24 6.74
N ASP A 164 -12.80 12.95 5.61
CA ASP A 164 -13.27 11.85 4.75
C ASP A 164 -13.22 10.55 5.53
N LEU A 165 -14.38 9.90 5.67
CA LEU A 165 -14.51 8.68 6.45
C LEU A 165 -14.94 7.52 5.57
N GLY A 166 -14.20 6.43 5.62
CA GLY A 166 -14.51 5.20 4.91
C GLY A 166 -14.33 3.95 5.77
N LEU A 167 -14.91 2.87 5.31
CA LEU A 167 -14.74 1.54 5.90
C LEU A 167 -13.85 0.66 5.03
N GLU A 168 -13.09 -0.21 5.67
CA GLU A 168 -12.14 -1.09 5.03
C GLU A 168 -12.32 -2.51 5.55
N TYR A 169 -12.86 -3.43 4.74
CA TYR A 169 -13.14 -4.81 5.17
C TYR A 169 -12.64 -5.84 4.16
N PRO A 170 -12.17 -7.01 4.62
CA PRO A 170 -11.89 -8.13 3.72
C PRO A 170 -13.20 -8.70 3.18
N SER A 171 -13.22 -8.99 1.90
CA SER A 171 -14.34 -9.70 1.27
C SER A 171 -14.24 -11.20 1.55
N LEU A 172 -14.64 -11.60 2.76
CA LEU A 172 -14.62 -13.01 3.17
C LEU A 172 -15.66 -13.81 2.36
N PRO A 173 -15.26 -14.91 1.72
CA PRO A 173 -16.22 -15.79 1.02
C PRO A 173 -17.37 -16.25 1.93
N GLY A 174 -18.62 -16.03 1.51
CA GLY A 174 -19.81 -16.32 2.30
C GLY A 174 -20.19 -15.21 3.31
N GLY A 175 -19.45 -14.10 3.35
CA GLY A 175 -19.68 -12.99 4.27
C GLY A 175 -20.62 -11.89 3.75
N GLU A 176 -21.47 -12.18 2.73
CA GLU A 176 -22.30 -11.18 2.06
C GLU A 176 -23.22 -10.43 3.02
N GLU A 177 -23.85 -11.15 3.97
CA GLU A 177 -24.76 -10.55 4.95
C GLU A 177 -24.04 -9.55 5.88
N ALA A 178 -22.86 -9.93 6.37
CA ALA A 178 -22.06 -9.07 7.23
C ALA A 178 -21.59 -7.80 6.48
N LEU A 179 -21.12 -7.96 5.25
CA LEU A 179 -20.71 -6.82 4.42
C LEU A 179 -21.90 -5.93 4.02
N ALA A 180 -23.10 -6.51 3.79
CA ALA A 180 -24.30 -5.73 3.56
C ALA A 180 -24.61 -4.81 4.74
N LYS A 181 -24.55 -5.32 5.98
CA LYS A 181 -24.71 -4.51 7.21
C LYS A 181 -23.67 -3.39 7.32
N VAL A 182 -22.41 -3.66 6.93
CA VAL A 182 -21.36 -2.62 6.88
C VAL A 182 -21.72 -1.50 5.91
N ILE A 183 -22.22 -1.86 4.72
CA ILE A 183 -22.63 -0.88 3.70
C ILE A 183 -23.88 -0.12 4.15
N ASP A 184 -24.86 -0.80 4.78
CA ASP A 184 -26.06 -0.16 5.34
C ASP A 184 -25.68 0.86 6.44
N LEU A 185 -24.71 0.55 7.30
CA LEU A 185 -24.18 1.50 8.29
C LEU A 185 -23.43 2.65 7.62
N ALA A 186 -22.63 2.37 6.59
CA ALA A 186 -21.92 3.41 5.86
C ALA A 186 -22.88 4.40 5.19
N GLU A 187 -23.97 3.92 4.60
CA GLU A 187 -25.06 4.76 4.06
C GLU A 187 -25.75 5.57 5.16
N LYS A 188 -26.11 4.92 6.28
CA LYS A 188 -26.79 5.57 7.43
C LYS A 188 -25.99 6.74 8.00
N TYR A 189 -24.64 6.61 8.05
CA TYR A 189 -23.74 7.64 8.58
C TYR A 189 -23.10 8.52 7.50
N GLU A 190 -23.64 8.48 6.27
CA GLU A 190 -23.19 9.30 5.13
C GLU A 190 -21.69 9.23 4.88
N LEU A 191 -21.12 7.99 4.93
CA LEU A 191 -19.72 7.79 4.66
C LEU A 191 -19.40 7.96 3.17
N GLN A 192 -18.18 8.36 2.87
CA GLN A 192 -17.76 8.55 1.49
C GLN A 192 -17.63 7.23 0.74
N PHE A 193 -17.17 6.16 1.43
CA PHE A 193 -16.96 4.87 0.75
C PHE A 193 -16.86 3.67 1.70
N VAL A 194 -17.04 2.49 1.11
CA VAL A 194 -16.65 1.20 1.69
C VAL A 194 -15.69 0.50 0.73
N ASN A 195 -14.49 0.18 1.20
CA ASN A 195 -13.49 -0.57 0.45
C ASN A 195 -13.49 -2.04 0.87
N LEU A 196 -13.69 -2.92 -0.10
CA LEU A 196 -13.73 -4.37 0.08
C LEU A 196 -12.43 -4.97 -0.48
N ASN A 197 -11.52 -5.38 0.40
CA ASN A 197 -10.28 -6.00 -0.02
C ASN A 197 -10.51 -7.46 -0.38
N GLU A 198 -9.95 -7.92 -1.51
CA GLU A 198 -9.87 -9.33 -1.79
C GLU A 198 -9.12 -10.05 -0.65
N LEU A 199 -9.70 -11.15 -0.15
CA LEU A 199 -9.06 -11.94 0.90
C LEU A 199 -7.77 -12.56 0.35
N GLU A 200 -6.67 -12.28 1.04
CA GLU A 200 -5.32 -12.66 0.66
C GLU A 200 -4.77 -13.76 1.58
N PHE A 201 -4.19 -14.80 0.99
CA PHE A 201 -3.38 -15.78 1.70
C PHE A 201 -1.95 -15.27 1.82
N THR A 202 -1.41 -15.34 3.02
CA THR A 202 -0.02 -15.03 3.34
C THR A 202 0.54 -16.15 4.22
N GLU A 203 1.86 -16.19 4.37
CA GLU A 203 2.52 -17.15 5.24
C GLU A 203 1.90 -17.21 6.64
N THR A 204 1.58 -16.06 7.22
CA THR A 204 1.10 -15.95 8.60
C THR A 204 -0.38 -16.31 8.81
N ASN A 205 -1.21 -16.20 7.77
CA ASN A 205 -2.64 -16.49 7.87
C ASN A 205 -3.07 -17.79 7.16
N TYR A 206 -2.17 -18.41 6.41
CA TYR A 206 -2.46 -19.56 5.54
C TYR A 206 -3.21 -20.69 6.28
N SER A 207 -2.62 -21.20 7.36
CA SER A 207 -3.22 -22.31 8.15
C SER A 207 -4.56 -21.89 8.76
N SER A 208 -4.67 -20.66 9.25
CA SER A 208 -5.89 -20.11 9.84
C SER A 208 -7.05 -20.03 8.84
N LEU A 209 -6.75 -19.65 7.60
CA LEU A 209 -7.73 -19.57 6.52
C LEU A 209 -8.16 -20.97 6.04
N LEU A 210 -7.21 -21.90 5.87
CA LEU A 210 -7.52 -23.27 5.47
C LEU A 210 -8.41 -24.01 6.50
N LEU A 211 -8.12 -23.85 7.80
CA LEU A 211 -8.91 -24.44 8.88
C LEU A 211 -10.37 -23.93 8.89
N ARG A 212 -10.61 -22.72 8.39
CA ARG A 212 -11.95 -22.14 8.24
C ARG A 212 -12.62 -22.46 6.91
N GLY A 213 -12.04 -23.36 6.11
CA GLY A 213 -12.61 -23.79 4.85
C GLY A 213 -12.33 -22.89 3.65
N TYR A 214 -11.61 -21.79 3.81
CA TYR A 214 -11.21 -20.96 2.68
C TYR A 214 -10.22 -21.69 1.78
N ARG A 215 -10.23 -21.40 0.48
CA ARG A 215 -9.38 -22.04 -0.53
C ARG A 215 -8.71 -20.97 -1.38
N MET A 216 -7.43 -21.15 -1.63
CA MET A 216 -6.61 -20.28 -2.47
C MET A 216 -6.89 -20.51 -3.97
N LYS A 217 -6.81 -19.48 -4.78
CA LYS A 217 -6.84 -19.58 -6.25
C LYS A 217 -5.50 -20.10 -6.79
N LYS A 218 -5.43 -20.27 -8.14
CA LYS A 218 -4.20 -20.67 -8.83
C LYS A 218 -3.13 -19.56 -8.90
N ASP A 219 -3.47 -18.32 -8.52
CA ASP A 219 -2.54 -17.21 -8.37
C ASP A 219 -1.68 -17.30 -7.10
N TYR A 220 -1.91 -18.34 -6.29
CA TYR A 220 -1.22 -18.60 -5.02
C TYR A 220 -1.32 -17.47 -3.98
N ARG A 221 -2.29 -16.57 -4.12
CA ARG A 221 -2.49 -15.43 -3.22
C ARG A 221 -3.94 -15.16 -2.85
N SER A 222 -4.83 -15.04 -3.82
CA SER A 222 -6.20 -14.63 -3.54
C SER A 222 -7.12 -15.81 -3.18
N ALA A 223 -8.11 -15.55 -2.31
CA ALA A 223 -9.09 -16.55 -1.92
C ALA A 223 -10.16 -16.75 -3.01
N ARG A 224 -10.52 -18.02 -3.26
CA ARG A 224 -11.65 -18.36 -4.13
C ARG A 224 -12.92 -17.72 -3.58
N SER A 225 -13.80 -17.24 -4.46
CA SER A 225 -15.10 -16.63 -4.15
C SER A 225 -15.04 -15.26 -3.45
N SER A 226 -13.88 -14.75 -3.01
CA SER A 226 -13.77 -13.42 -2.41
C SER A 226 -14.32 -12.32 -3.31
N ARG A 227 -13.89 -12.31 -4.59
CA ARG A 227 -14.43 -11.38 -5.62
C ARG A 227 -15.94 -11.55 -5.83
N GLY A 228 -16.44 -12.79 -5.81
CA GLY A 228 -17.88 -13.08 -5.98
C GLY A 228 -18.72 -12.50 -4.84
N THR A 229 -18.26 -12.64 -3.60
CA THR A 229 -18.88 -12.03 -2.42
C THR A 229 -18.93 -10.51 -2.54
N ALA A 230 -17.79 -9.88 -2.88
CA ALA A 230 -17.76 -8.42 -3.10
C ALA A 230 -18.74 -7.96 -4.19
N LEU A 231 -18.77 -8.67 -5.33
CA LEU A 231 -19.64 -8.31 -6.44
C LEU A 231 -21.13 -8.35 -6.04
N LYS A 232 -21.55 -9.35 -5.28
CA LYS A 232 -22.94 -9.46 -4.80
C LYS A 232 -23.36 -8.26 -3.94
N VAL A 233 -22.49 -7.84 -2.98
CA VAL A 233 -22.82 -6.70 -2.12
C VAL A 233 -22.71 -5.36 -2.85
N ILE A 234 -21.84 -5.22 -3.83
CA ILE A 234 -21.76 -4.06 -4.71
C ILE A 234 -23.06 -3.94 -5.54
N GLN A 235 -23.55 -5.05 -6.11
CA GLN A 235 -24.82 -5.08 -6.84
C GLN A 235 -26.03 -4.78 -5.93
N MET A 236 -25.97 -5.21 -4.67
CA MET A 236 -26.98 -4.84 -3.67
C MET A 236 -26.99 -3.32 -3.44
N ALA A 237 -25.83 -2.69 -3.25
CA ALA A 237 -25.74 -1.23 -3.08
C ALA A 237 -26.26 -0.47 -4.31
N GLU A 238 -25.93 -0.94 -5.52
CA GLU A 238 -26.46 -0.39 -6.76
C GLU A 238 -28.00 -0.53 -6.85
N LYS A 239 -28.53 -1.72 -6.54
CA LYS A 239 -30.00 -1.96 -6.54
C LYS A 239 -30.75 -1.10 -5.52
N LYS A 240 -30.14 -0.85 -4.36
CA LYS A 240 -30.69 0.04 -3.32
C LYS A 240 -30.44 1.51 -3.64
N MET A 241 -29.71 1.84 -4.69
CA MET A 241 -29.33 3.21 -5.09
C MET A 241 -28.62 4.00 -3.99
N TYR A 242 -27.76 3.36 -3.23
CA TYR A 242 -27.03 3.99 -2.15
C TYR A 242 -26.12 5.12 -2.63
N SER A 243 -25.92 6.12 -1.77
CA SER A 243 -25.02 7.26 -2.02
C SER A 243 -23.57 6.94 -1.73
N VAL A 244 -23.32 6.00 -0.80
CA VAL A 244 -21.98 5.55 -0.44
C VAL A 244 -21.32 4.80 -1.61
N ALA A 245 -20.09 5.18 -1.93
CA ALA A 245 -19.32 4.45 -2.94
C ALA A 245 -18.83 3.09 -2.38
N VAL A 246 -18.87 2.04 -3.19
CA VAL A 246 -18.36 0.73 -2.81
C VAL A 246 -17.31 0.27 -3.81
N HIS A 247 -16.11 -0.06 -3.33
CA HIS A 247 -14.96 -0.45 -4.14
C HIS A 247 -14.45 -1.82 -3.74
N PHE A 248 -14.30 -2.74 -4.68
CA PHE A 248 -13.56 -3.97 -4.52
C PHE A 248 -12.13 -3.80 -5.01
N CYS A 249 -11.16 -3.99 -4.12
CA CYS A 249 -9.73 -3.92 -4.38
C CYS A 249 -9.13 -5.33 -4.47
N PRO A 250 -8.74 -5.81 -5.67
CA PRO A 250 -8.07 -7.11 -5.80
C PRO A 250 -6.64 -7.08 -5.29
N VAL A 251 -6.12 -8.23 -4.88
CA VAL A 251 -4.73 -8.40 -4.41
C VAL A 251 -3.74 -7.87 -5.44
N ALA A 252 -3.97 -8.14 -6.72
CA ALA A 252 -3.12 -7.71 -7.83
C ALA A 252 -2.88 -6.18 -7.88
N VAL A 253 -3.81 -5.35 -7.39
CA VAL A 253 -3.61 -3.89 -7.34
C VAL A 253 -2.48 -3.50 -6.40
N LYS A 254 -2.31 -4.22 -5.30
CA LYS A 254 -1.21 -3.95 -4.36
C LYS A 254 0.15 -4.24 -5.00
N ASP A 255 0.24 -5.32 -5.78
CA ASP A 255 1.50 -5.75 -6.39
C ASP A 255 1.84 -4.92 -7.63
N TYR A 256 0.96 -4.94 -8.64
CA TYR A 256 1.27 -4.36 -9.94
C TYR A 256 1.10 -2.83 -9.98
N GLN A 257 0.06 -2.28 -9.33
CA GLN A 257 -0.17 -0.84 -9.37
C GLN A 257 0.55 -0.14 -8.22
N GLN A 258 0.24 -0.49 -6.98
CA GLN A 258 0.81 0.23 -5.84
C GLN A 258 2.32 0.05 -5.75
N THR A 259 2.83 -1.18 -5.84
CA THR A 259 4.26 -1.47 -5.71
C THR A 259 4.97 -1.38 -7.05
N GLY A 260 4.52 -2.09 -8.08
CA GLY A 260 5.18 -2.17 -9.38
C GLY A 260 5.30 -0.81 -10.08
N LEU A 261 4.20 -0.04 -10.21
CA LEU A 261 4.28 1.29 -10.82
C LEU A 261 5.10 2.28 -9.97
N ARG A 262 5.09 2.14 -8.65
CA ARG A 262 5.97 2.93 -7.77
C ARG A 262 7.43 2.58 -8.00
N TYR A 263 7.78 1.30 -8.10
CA TYR A 263 9.14 0.85 -8.41
C TYR A 263 9.61 1.37 -9.75
N TYR A 264 8.81 1.17 -10.81
CA TYR A 264 9.14 1.64 -12.15
C TYR A 264 9.41 3.15 -12.18
N ARG A 265 8.54 3.95 -11.53
CA ARG A 265 8.74 5.39 -11.42
C ARG A 265 9.99 5.73 -10.62
N THR A 266 10.21 5.07 -9.48
CA THR A 266 11.40 5.29 -8.67
C THR A 266 12.66 4.96 -9.48
N ALA A 267 12.71 3.79 -10.11
CA ALA A 267 13.85 3.40 -10.95
C ALA A 267 14.12 4.44 -12.04
N THR A 268 13.07 4.88 -12.76
CA THR A 268 13.19 5.89 -13.81
C THR A 268 13.74 7.24 -13.31
N LEU A 269 13.38 7.65 -12.08
CA LEU A 269 13.80 8.92 -11.51
C LEU A 269 15.21 8.89 -10.91
N VAL A 270 15.65 7.73 -10.40
CA VAL A 270 16.90 7.64 -9.63
C VAL A 270 17.97 6.77 -10.29
N SER A 271 17.67 6.13 -11.43
CA SER A 271 18.66 5.33 -12.16
C SER A 271 19.84 6.19 -12.62
N LYS A 272 21.01 5.55 -12.61
CA LYS A 272 22.25 6.16 -13.12
C LYS A 272 22.33 5.98 -14.64
N PRO A 273 23.15 6.79 -15.35
CA PRO A 273 23.25 6.72 -16.83
C PRO A 273 23.66 5.35 -17.38
N HIS A 274 24.34 4.53 -16.61
CA HIS A 274 24.77 3.18 -17.00
C HIS A 274 23.75 2.08 -16.65
N GLN A 275 22.64 2.43 -16.02
CA GLN A 275 21.60 1.48 -15.63
C GLN A 275 20.47 1.46 -16.63
N LEU A 276 20.01 0.26 -17.00
CA LEU A 276 18.81 0.04 -17.80
C LEU A 276 17.63 -0.23 -16.85
N VAL A 277 16.56 0.55 -16.95
CA VAL A 277 15.33 0.30 -16.19
C VAL A 277 14.52 -0.80 -16.88
N THR A 278 14.15 -1.84 -16.14
CA THR A 278 13.30 -2.94 -16.63
C THR A 278 11.82 -2.57 -16.55
N ASP A 279 10.96 -3.34 -17.19
CA ASP A 279 9.49 -3.18 -17.12
C ASP A 279 8.91 -3.59 -15.75
N GLU A 280 9.66 -4.35 -14.95
CA GLU A 280 9.31 -4.68 -13.56
C GLU A 280 9.68 -3.56 -12.56
N GLY A 281 10.38 -2.51 -13.01
CA GLY A 281 10.80 -1.38 -12.18
C GLY A 281 12.08 -1.64 -11.39
N THR A 282 12.90 -2.58 -11.84
CA THR A 282 14.27 -2.79 -11.38
C THR A 282 15.27 -2.14 -12.32
N THR A 283 16.56 -2.21 -12.03
CA THR A 283 17.62 -1.73 -12.90
C THR A 283 18.64 -2.83 -13.17
N LEU A 284 19.09 -2.90 -14.43
CA LEU A 284 20.18 -3.78 -14.85
C LEU A 284 21.44 -2.95 -15.09
N GLU A 285 22.57 -3.46 -14.65
CA GLU A 285 23.90 -2.93 -14.93
C GLU A 285 24.92 -4.08 -15.11
N LEU A 286 26.05 -3.79 -15.75
CA LEU A 286 27.16 -4.73 -15.83
C LEU A 286 28.20 -4.35 -14.78
N GLU A 287 28.60 -5.33 -13.97
CA GLU A 287 29.80 -5.23 -13.14
C GLU A 287 30.90 -6.08 -13.78
N TYR A 288 32.00 -5.44 -14.21
CA TYR A 288 33.10 -6.14 -14.87
C TYR A 288 34.34 -6.25 -13.98
N THR A 289 35.04 -7.34 -14.14
CA THR A 289 36.39 -7.53 -13.59
C THR A 289 37.46 -7.51 -14.67
N GLU A 290 37.08 -7.79 -15.92
CA GLU A 290 37.97 -7.83 -17.06
C GLU A 290 37.24 -7.40 -18.34
N LEU A 291 37.86 -6.55 -19.15
CA LEU A 291 37.36 -6.09 -20.44
C LEU A 291 38.19 -6.69 -21.58
N LYS A 292 37.60 -6.83 -22.76
CA LYS A 292 38.31 -7.15 -24.01
C LYS A 292 39.29 -6.03 -24.31
N HIS A 293 40.43 -6.37 -24.89
CA HIS A 293 41.59 -5.47 -25.08
C HIS A 293 41.24 -4.13 -25.81
N GLU A 294 40.25 -4.16 -26.68
CA GLU A 294 39.83 -2.98 -27.47
C GLU A 294 38.78 -2.09 -26.78
N ALA A 295 38.36 -2.48 -25.58
CA ALA A 295 37.24 -1.85 -24.88
C ALA A 295 37.65 -0.75 -23.87
N GLY A 296 38.94 -0.57 -23.63
CA GLY A 296 39.43 0.35 -22.59
C GLY A 296 38.99 1.80 -22.74
N GLU A 297 38.89 2.30 -23.98
CA GLU A 297 38.46 3.69 -24.24
C GLU A 297 36.98 3.93 -23.89
N VAL A 298 36.11 2.94 -24.10
CA VAL A 298 34.69 3.05 -23.78
C VAL A 298 34.44 3.04 -22.28
N ALA A 299 35.24 2.28 -21.54
CA ALA A 299 35.08 2.18 -20.08
C ALA A 299 35.36 3.51 -19.34
N HIS A 300 36.13 4.41 -19.93
CA HIS A 300 36.37 5.76 -19.33
C HIS A 300 35.15 6.64 -19.17
N TYR A 301 34.08 6.35 -19.89
CA TYR A 301 32.81 7.10 -19.79
C TYR A 301 31.92 6.64 -18.63
N TYR A 302 32.31 5.56 -17.93
CA TYR A 302 31.53 4.96 -16.85
C TYR A 302 32.32 4.97 -15.54
N PRO A 303 31.66 4.87 -14.39
CA PRO A 303 32.35 4.65 -13.13
C PRO A 303 33.18 3.35 -13.17
N PRO A 304 34.31 3.28 -12.44
CA PRO A 304 35.15 2.11 -12.43
C PRO A 304 34.41 0.82 -12.05
N GLY A 305 34.56 -0.22 -12.81
CA GLY A 305 33.98 -1.54 -12.55
C GLY A 305 32.57 -1.74 -13.02
N VAL A 306 31.92 -0.73 -13.63
CA VAL A 306 30.55 -0.82 -14.15
C VAL A 306 30.45 -0.37 -15.61
N LEU A 307 29.52 -0.96 -16.35
CA LEU A 307 29.17 -0.59 -17.73
C LEU A 307 27.67 -0.58 -17.92
N HIS A 308 27.22 0.12 -18.96
CA HIS A 308 25.84 0.02 -19.40
C HIS A 308 25.53 -1.39 -19.96
N PHE A 309 24.35 -1.92 -19.65
CA PHE A 309 23.92 -3.27 -20.04
C PHE A 309 24.15 -3.59 -21.53
N PHE A 310 23.93 -2.63 -22.43
CA PHE A 310 24.15 -2.82 -23.87
C PHE A 310 25.62 -3.01 -24.29
N LEU A 311 26.56 -2.86 -23.37
CA LEU A 311 27.98 -3.06 -23.63
C LEU A 311 28.49 -4.43 -23.19
N ILE A 312 27.62 -5.41 -23.05
CA ILE A 312 27.94 -6.76 -22.62
C ILE A 312 29.01 -7.42 -23.51
N ASP A 313 28.97 -7.11 -24.81
CA ASP A 313 29.88 -7.70 -25.81
C ASP A 313 31.35 -7.28 -25.62
N ILE A 314 31.63 -6.18 -24.91
CA ILE A 314 33.02 -5.73 -24.62
C ILE A 314 33.56 -6.26 -23.29
N MET A 315 32.76 -6.94 -22.52
CA MET A 315 33.17 -7.59 -21.27
C MET A 315 33.77 -8.95 -21.55
N SER A 316 34.92 -9.27 -20.91
CA SER A 316 35.56 -10.58 -20.89
C SER A 316 35.15 -11.40 -19.69
N ARG A 317 34.99 -10.73 -18.56
CA ARG A 317 34.59 -11.36 -17.29
C ARG A 317 33.83 -10.38 -16.40
N GLY A 318 32.70 -10.83 -15.87
CA GLY A 318 31.89 -10.03 -14.97
C GLY A 318 30.55 -10.65 -14.68
N ARG A 319 29.57 -9.81 -14.37
CA ARG A 319 28.19 -10.25 -14.12
C ARG A 319 27.18 -9.18 -14.53
N VAL A 320 25.99 -9.62 -14.92
CA VAL A 320 24.79 -8.80 -14.97
C VAL A 320 24.23 -8.73 -13.56
N VAL A 321 23.96 -7.52 -13.08
CA VAL A 321 23.36 -7.31 -11.75
C VAL A 321 22.01 -6.61 -11.91
N GLU A 322 20.98 -7.26 -11.41
CA GLU A 322 19.65 -6.68 -11.28
C GLU A 322 19.45 -6.11 -9.87
N ARG A 323 19.01 -4.86 -9.76
CA ARG A 323 18.81 -4.20 -8.47
C ARG A 323 17.40 -3.64 -8.33
N ALA A 324 16.80 -3.84 -7.16
CA ALA A 324 15.60 -3.12 -6.79
C ALA A 324 15.93 -1.64 -6.49
N PRO A 325 15.05 -0.69 -6.88
CA PRO A 325 15.27 0.74 -6.63
C PRO A 325 14.94 1.10 -5.16
N LEU A 326 15.57 0.40 -4.23
CA LEU A 326 15.48 0.63 -2.79
C LEU A 326 16.57 1.59 -2.32
N LEU A 327 16.47 2.07 -1.08
CA LEU A 327 17.48 2.97 -0.51
C LEU A 327 18.90 2.39 -0.57
N ASN A 328 19.03 1.09 -0.38
CA ASN A 328 20.30 0.36 -0.37
C ASN A 328 20.66 -0.29 -1.72
N TRP A 329 19.85 -0.07 -2.77
CA TRP A 329 20.07 -0.68 -4.08
C TRP A 329 20.31 -2.20 -4.01
N MET A 330 19.46 -2.89 -3.26
CA MET A 330 19.59 -4.32 -3.02
C MET A 330 19.62 -5.10 -4.33
N SER A 331 20.64 -5.96 -4.49
CA SER A 331 20.71 -6.92 -5.59
C SER A 331 19.53 -7.90 -5.48
N VAL A 332 18.81 -8.07 -6.58
CA VAL A 332 17.71 -9.03 -6.72
C VAL A 332 18.23 -10.31 -7.35
N GLU A 333 19.04 -10.16 -8.41
CA GLU A 333 19.63 -11.26 -9.15
C GLU A 333 21.03 -10.89 -9.64
N GLU A 334 21.93 -11.88 -9.72
CA GLU A 334 23.29 -11.75 -10.24
C GLU A 334 23.56 -12.93 -11.17
N THR A 335 23.78 -12.63 -12.45
CA THR A 335 24.07 -13.65 -13.47
C THR A 335 25.49 -13.48 -13.98
N PRO A 336 26.41 -14.44 -13.75
CA PRO A 336 27.76 -14.42 -14.30
C PRO A 336 27.76 -14.41 -15.84
N VAL A 337 28.69 -13.67 -16.41
CA VAL A 337 28.93 -13.57 -17.87
C VAL A 337 30.37 -13.89 -18.18
#